data_0152c6b8ff857c39992f0520813ecdb8
#
_entry.id   0152c6b8ff857c39992f0520813ecdb8
#
_cell.length_a   1.000
_cell.length_b   1.000
_cell.length_c   1.000
_cell.angle_alpha   90.00
_cell.angle_beta   90.00
_cell.angle_gamma   90.00
#
_symmetry.space_group_name_H-M   'P 1'
#
loop_
_entity.id
_entity.type
_entity.pdbx_description
1 polymer ?
#
loop_
_entity_poly.entity_id
_entity_poly.type
_entity_poly.pdbx_seq_one_letter_code
_entity_poly.pdbx_strand_id
1 'polypeptide(L)'
;MSTPSTGRTPDKKKKPLPYFMQKSEDCAMPSFQNRRTLADHVKDNMLCAGRKSYFQRIVYVGRHPKVTGMTLRDRFLKLIKEIQEHTTNEIKLFGLMINFDGYTVHMIESAEDTIGEYMQHLAASDLFEASRVVLVYNNINQRFFRKLVWRASDYLNELPRSELDQQDPRLTQNTINAFLVKVYRLCKMVREEELDERKSFKSLYLDENYEEHTPDITVLEYLLGLDCLFTVPEYAAFYGKLPDVTSFRDRIWPIPKDLTPYDVFEAGKYDVNLTFGGN
;
A
#
# COMPACT_ATOMS: atom_id res chain seq x y z
N MET A 1 -63.73 38.19 0.59
CA MET A 1 -63.17 37.52 1.79
C MET A 1 -62.39 36.33 1.35
N SER A 2 -61.10 36.48 1.25
CA SER A 2 -60.21 35.41 0.78
C SER A 2 -59.05 35.31 1.80
N THR A 3 -58.96 34.17 2.46
CA THR A 3 -57.93 33.84 3.44
C THR A 3 -56.63 33.43 2.75
N PRO A 4 -55.46 33.86 3.19
CA PRO A 4 -54.21 33.43 2.60
C PRO A 4 -53.75 32.09 3.20
N SER A 5 -53.42 31.18 2.33
CA SER A 5 -52.79 29.88 2.58
C SER A 5 -51.34 30.09 3.05
N THR A 6 -51.02 29.68 4.27
CA THR A 6 -49.65 29.62 4.77
C THR A 6 -48.95 28.36 4.28
N GLY A 7 -48.06 28.53 3.29
CA GLY A 7 -47.16 27.49 2.84
C GLY A 7 -46.09 27.16 3.90
N ARG A 8 -46.11 25.97 4.45
CA ARG A 8 -45.04 25.38 5.25
C ARG A 8 -43.87 25.04 4.34
N THR A 9 -42.75 25.71 4.52
CA THR A 9 -41.46 25.31 3.96
C THR A 9 -40.98 23.99 4.58
N PRO A 10 -40.48 23.04 3.81
CA PRO A 10 -39.96 21.79 4.35
C PRO A 10 -38.66 22.03 5.14
N ASP A 11 -38.65 21.55 6.37
CA ASP A 11 -37.48 21.53 7.26
C ASP A 11 -36.32 20.83 6.56
N LYS A 12 -35.27 21.60 6.26
CA LYS A 12 -33.97 21.05 5.83
C LYS A 12 -33.38 20.27 7.00
N LYS A 13 -33.46 18.96 6.95
CA LYS A 13 -32.75 18.06 7.86
C LYS A 13 -31.26 18.45 7.86
N LYS A 14 -30.81 19.08 8.94
CA LYS A 14 -29.41 19.41 9.19
C LYS A 14 -28.62 18.08 9.20
N LYS A 15 -27.65 17.97 8.32
CA LYS A 15 -26.71 16.83 8.36
C LYS A 15 -26.05 16.81 9.73
N PRO A 16 -25.89 15.63 10.37
CA PRO A 16 -25.21 15.56 11.64
C PRO A 16 -23.77 16.08 11.47
N LEU A 17 -23.37 16.98 12.35
CA LEU A 17 -22.00 17.49 12.44
C LEU A 17 -21.03 16.31 12.67
N PRO A 18 -19.83 16.36 12.06
CA PRO A 18 -18.81 15.36 12.31
C PRO A 18 -18.57 15.22 13.82
N TYR A 19 -18.39 13.99 14.28
CA TYR A 19 -18.28 13.60 15.70
C TYR A 19 -17.27 14.46 16.50
N PHE A 20 -16.24 14.99 15.86
CA PHE A 20 -15.24 15.88 16.51
C PHE A 20 -15.75 17.31 16.80
N MET A 21 -16.92 17.69 16.28
CA MET A 21 -17.52 19.01 16.53
C MET A 21 -18.63 18.98 17.61
N GLN A 22 -18.96 17.81 18.14
CA GLN A 22 -19.87 17.73 19.28
C GLN A 22 -19.11 18.16 20.54
N LYS A 23 -19.27 19.40 20.96
CA LYS A 23 -18.82 19.86 22.26
C LYS A 23 -19.62 19.11 23.33
N SER A 24 -18.97 18.22 24.06
CA SER A 24 -19.50 17.77 25.35
C SER A 24 -19.33 18.89 26.36
N GLU A 25 -20.45 19.45 26.84
CA GLU A 25 -20.47 20.53 27.85
C GLU A 25 -20.22 20.05 29.29
N ASP A 26 -19.72 18.84 29.47
CA ASP A 26 -19.29 18.36 30.79
C ASP A 26 -17.77 18.38 30.91
N CYS A 27 -17.22 19.56 31.18
CA CYS A 27 -15.84 19.74 31.59
C CYS A 27 -15.66 19.36 33.08
N ALA A 28 -15.57 18.08 33.35
CA ALA A 28 -14.99 17.61 34.61
C ALA A 28 -13.60 17.05 34.33
N MET A 29 -12.58 17.81 34.73
CA MET A 29 -11.14 17.45 34.81
C MET A 29 -10.47 16.99 33.52
N PRO A 30 -9.32 17.55 33.14
CA PRO A 30 -8.51 17.02 32.07
C PRO A 30 -7.86 15.71 32.54
N SER A 31 -8.57 14.61 32.37
CA SER A 31 -7.97 13.31 32.58
C SER A 31 -6.84 13.12 31.56
N PHE A 32 -5.66 12.74 32.02
CA PHE A 32 -4.51 12.37 31.20
C PHE A 32 -4.83 11.26 30.18
N GLN A 33 -6.02 10.69 30.26
CA GLN A 33 -6.52 9.57 29.47
C GLN A 33 -6.95 9.93 28.05
N ASN A 34 -7.09 11.21 27.72
CA ASN A 34 -7.62 11.61 26.41
C ASN A 34 -6.59 12.28 25.48
N ARG A 35 -5.30 12.05 25.69
CA ARG A 35 -4.33 12.41 24.65
C ARG A 35 -4.45 11.47 23.49
N ARG A 36 -5.13 11.91 22.45
CA ARG A 36 -5.18 11.17 21.19
C ARG A 36 -3.78 11.02 20.63
N THR A 37 -3.42 9.79 20.37
CA THR A 37 -2.16 9.47 19.68
C THR A 37 -2.29 9.75 18.19
N LEU A 38 -1.17 9.85 17.48
CA LEU A 38 -1.19 9.92 16.01
C LEU A 38 -1.95 8.72 15.41
N ALA A 39 -1.80 7.54 16.01
CA ALA A 39 -2.51 6.33 15.59
C ALA A 39 -4.04 6.48 15.70
N ASP A 40 -4.55 7.14 16.75
CA ASP A 40 -5.98 7.38 16.90
C ASP A 40 -6.50 8.34 15.82
N HIS A 41 -5.75 9.40 15.51
CA HIS A 41 -6.11 10.30 14.41
C HIS A 41 -6.11 9.61 13.05
N VAL A 42 -5.14 8.76 12.81
CA VAL A 42 -5.05 7.99 11.56
C VAL A 42 -6.21 7.00 11.46
N LYS A 43 -6.55 6.29 12.54
CA LYS A 43 -7.72 5.40 12.60
C LYS A 43 -9.03 6.15 12.34
N ASP A 44 -9.21 7.30 12.99
CA ASP A 44 -10.41 8.13 12.79
C ASP A 44 -10.52 8.61 11.33
N ASN A 45 -9.42 9.04 10.72
CA ASN A 45 -9.38 9.43 9.32
C ASN A 45 -9.73 8.26 8.38
N MET A 46 -9.25 7.06 8.69
CA MET A 46 -9.60 5.85 7.92
C MET A 46 -11.08 5.53 8.05
N LEU A 47 -11.63 5.54 9.26
CA LEU A 47 -13.05 5.31 9.51
C LEU A 47 -13.92 6.36 8.81
N CYS A 48 -13.56 7.64 8.89
CA CYS A 48 -14.24 8.73 8.16
C CYS A 48 -14.20 8.54 6.64
N ALA A 49 -13.10 7.97 6.12
CA ALA A 49 -12.95 7.65 4.71
C ALA A 49 -13.62 6.31 4.31
N GLY A 50 -14.26 5.61 5.24
CA GLY A 50 -14.86 4.29 5.02
C GLY A 50 -13.84 3.19 4.71
N ARG A 51 -12.58 3.37 5.14
CA ARG A 51 -11.48 2.43 4.91
C ARG A 51 -11.28 1.54 6.13
N LYS A 52 -11.10 0.25 5.90
CA LYS A 52 -10.83 -0.73 6.96
C LYS A 52 -9.34 -1.03 7.14
N SER A 53 -8.53 -0.77 6.13
CA SER A 53 -7.09 -1.04 6.12
C SER A 53 -6.32 0.04 5.37
N TYR A 54 -5.02 0.13 5.68
CA TYR A 54 -4.10 1.02 4.98
C TYR A 54 -3.83 0.49 3.58
N PHE A 55 -3.72 1.41 2.63
CA PHE A 55 -3.25 1.08 1.30
C PHE A 55 -1.74 1.28 1.22
N GLN A 56 -1.09 0.31 0.61
CA GLN A 56 0.34 0.30 0.37
C GLN A 56 0.59 0.25 -1.13
N ARG A 57 1.71 0.83 -1.56
CA ARG A 57 2.23 0.73 -2.93
C ARG A 57 3.61 0.12 -2.90
N ILE A 58 3.81 -0.91 -3.68
CA ILE A 58 5.13 -1.54 -3.87
C ILE A 58 5.49 -1.46 -5.35
N VAL A 59 6.75 -1.14 -5.61
CA VAL A 59 7.36 -1.28 -6.93
C VAL A 59 8.45 -2.32 -6.82
N TYR A 60 8.36 -3.35 -7.62
CA TYR A 60 9.41 -4.36 -7.72
C TYR A 60 9.77 -4.65 -9.17
N VAL A 61 10.96 -5.14 -9.36
CA VAL A 61 11.48 -5.61 -10.64
C VAL A 61 11.77 -7.10 -10.55
N GLY A 62 11.56 -7.82 -11.63
CA GLY A 62 11.84 -9.25 -11.70
C GLY A 62 12.44 -9.63 -13.03
N ARG A 63 13.37 -10.59 -13.03
CA ARG A 63 13.85 -11.28 -14.21
C ARG A 63 13.18 -12.64 -14.28
N HIS A 64 12.63 -12.97 -15.44
CA HIS A 64 11.97 -14.25 -15.69
C HIS A 64 12.57 -14.91 -16.93
N PRO A 65 12.44 -16.25 -17.08
CA PRO A 65 12.79 -16.92 -18.31
C PRO A 65 12.06 -16.28 -19.48
N LYS A 66 12.72 -16.23 -20.64
CA LYS A 66 12.10 -15.71 -21.87
C LYS A 66 10.84 -16.51 -22.23
N VAL A 67 9.71 -15.99 -21.84
CA VAL A 67 8.36 -16.54 -22.12
C VAL A 67 7.58 -15.49 -22.86
N THR A 68 6.67 -15.91 -23.72
CA THR A 68 5.77 -14.95 -24.34
C THR A 68 4.98 -14.18 -23.29
N GLY A 69 4.80 -12.88 -23.47
CA GLY A 69 4.11 -12.03 -22.51
C GLY A 69 2.72 -12.53 -22.11
N MET A 70 2.01 -13.21 -23.02
CA MET A 70 0.72 -13.86 -22.73
C MET A 70 0.86 -14.99 -21.73
N THR A 71 1.85 -15.85 -21.87
CA THR A 71 2.11 -16.97 -20.93
C THR A 71 2.45 -16.45 -19.53
N LEU A 72 3.25 -15.38 -19.44
CA LEU A 72 3.58 -14.77 -18.16
C LEU A 72 2.33 -14.16 -17.49
N ARG A 73 1.51 -13.47 -18.28
CA ARG A 73 0.23 -12.93 -17.80
C ARG A 73 -0.66 -14.04 -17.24
N ASP A 74 -0.79 -15.16 -17.95
CA ASP A 74 -1.64 -16.26 -17.51
C ASP A 74 -1.14 -16.87 -16.20
N ARG A 75 0.18 -17.00 -16.03
CA ARG A 75 0.79 -17.45 -14.77
C ARG A 75 0.47 -16.50 -13.62
N PHE A 76 0.57 -15.18 -13.85
CA PHE A 76 0.18 -14.19 -12.82
C PHE A 76 -1.32 -14.23 -12.50
N LEU A 77 -2.17 -14.36 -13.51
CA LEU A 77 -3.61 -14.49 -13.29
C LEU A 77 -3.96 -15.76 -12.50
N LYS A 78 -3.26 -16.86 -12.77
CA LYS A 78 -3.40 -18.10 -12.03
C LYS A 78 -2.99 -17.90 -10.57
N LEU A 79 -1.84 -17.28 -10.30
CA LEU A 79 -1.38 -16.94 -8.96
C LEU A 79 -2.39 -16.08 -8.20
N ILE A 80 -2.92 -15.04 -8.83
CA ILE A 80 -3.95 -14.18 -8.22
C ILE A 80 -5.21 -14.98 -7.89
N LYS A 81 -5.62 -15.88 -8.79
CA LYS A 81 -6.78 -16.74 -8.58
C LYS A 81 -6.56 -17.71 -7.41
N GLU A 82 -5.39 -18.34 -7.32
CA GLU A 82 -5.03 -19.20 -6.19
C GLU A 82 -5.11 -18.44 -4.84
N ILE A 83 -4.60 -17.20 -4.80
CA ILE A 83 -4.72 -16.36 -3.61
C ILE A 83 -6.20 -16.09 -3.27
N GLN A 84 -7.03 -15.79 -4.25
CA GLN A 84 -8.46 -15.53 -4.05
C GLN A 84 -9.22 -16.75 -3.52
N GLU A 85 -8.84 -17.97 -3.95
CA GLU A 85 -9.46 -19.21 -3.51
C GLU A 85 -9.12 -19.54 -2.04
N HIS A 86 -7.95 -19.11 -1.56
CA HIS A 86 -7.50 -19.34 -0.18
C HIS A 86 -7.93 -18.26 0.80
N THR A 87 -8.37 -17.12 0.32
CA THR A 87 -8.73 -15.97 1.16
C THR A 87 -10.24 -15.76 1.18
N THR A 88 -10.81 -15.63 2.37
CA THR A 88 -12.25 -15.37 2.56
C THR A 88 -12.69 -13.97 2.13
N ASN A 89 -11.75 -13.06 1.95
CA ASN A 89 -11.98 -11.68 1.52
C ASN A 89 -11.71 -11.53 0.02
N GLU A 90 -12.54 -10.75 -0.65
CA GLU A 90 -12.33 -10.40 -2.05
C GLU A 90 -11.04 -9.59 -2.21
N ILE A 91 -9.96 -10.24 -2.66
CA ILE A 91 -8.67 -9.60 -2.87
C ILE A 91 -8.76 -8.69 -4.09
N LYS A 92 -8.58 -7.41 -3.86
CA LYS A 92 -8.53 -6.40 -4.93
C LYS A 92 -7.12 -5.86 -5.09
N LEU A 93 -6.44 -6.37 -6.11
CA LEU A 93 -5.14 -5.86 -6.54
C LEU A 93 -5.32 -4.78 -7.61
N PHE A 94 -4.58 -3.72 -7.47
CA PHE A 94 -4.57 -2.60 -8.39
C PHE A 94 -3.14 -2.32 -8.81
N GLY A 95 -2.93 -1.65 -9.92
CA GLY A 95 -1.59 -1.25 -10.31
C GLY A 95 -1.32 -1.46 -11.78
N LEU A 96 -0.05 -1.39 -12.14
CA LEU A 96 0.46 -1.56 -13.50
C LEU A 96 1.58 -2.57 -13.51
N MET A 97 1.41 -3.60 -14.32
CA MET A 97 2.46 -4.56 -14.63
C MET A 97 2.90 -4.37 -16.08
N ILE A 98 4.19 -4.15 -16.25
CA ILE A 98 4.81 -4.00 -17.57
C ILE A 98 5.78 -5.16 -17.77
N ASN A 99 5.55 -5.89 -18.83
CA ASN A 99 6.42 -7.00 -19.23
C ASN A 99 7.31 -6.58 -20.40
N PHE A 100 8.61 -6.77 -20.22
CA PHE A 100 9.65 -6.65 -21.24
C PHE A 100 10.18 -8.02 -21.63
N ASP A 101 11.04 -8.09 -22.63
CA ASP A 101 11.70 -9.36 -22.97
C ASP A 101 12.64 -9.83 -21.85
N GLY A 102 12.16 -10.75 -21.03
CA GLY A 102 12.90 -11.32 -19.89
C GLY A 102 12.81 -10.52 -18.57
N TYR A 103 12.14 -9.36 -18.54
CA TYR A 103 12.01 -8.53 -17.34
C TYR A 103 10.58 -8.08 -17.09
N THR A 104 10.24 -7.90 -15.84
CA THR A 104 8.95 -7.34 -15.42
C THR A 104 9.17 -6.20 -14.44
N VAL A 105 8.45 -5.11 -14.65
CA VAL A 105 8.30 -4.04 -13.67
C VAL A 105 6.86 -4.01 -13.20
N HIS A 106 6.63 -4.15 -11.92
CA HIS A 106 5.29 -4.15 -11.37
C HIS A 106 5.15 -3.10 -10.27
N MET A 107 4.22 -2.18 -10.47
CA MET A 107 3.71 -1.30 -9.44
C MET A 107 2.37 -1.84 -8.95
N ILE A 108 2.32 -2.37 -7.74
CA ILE A 108 1.13 -2.93 -7.11
C ILE A 108 0.61 -2.01 -6.02
N GLU A 109 -0.71 -1.89 -5.92
CA GLU A 109 -1.40 -1.12 -4.90
C GLU A 109 -2.53 -1.95 -4.31
N SER A 110 -2.56 -2.12 -3.02
CA SER A 110 -3.67 -2.78 -2.32
C SER A 110 -3.64 -2.47 -0.82
N ALA A 111 -4.57 -3.09 -0.09
CA ALA A 111 -4.49 -3.16 1.35
C ALA A 111 -3.22 -3.90 1.78
N GLU A 112 -2.64 -3.50 2.90
CA GLU A 112 -1.39 -4.06 3.41
C GLU A 112 -1.46 -5.58 3.57
N ASP A 113 -2.55 -6.11 4.15
CA ASP A 113 -2.78 -7.55 4.30
C ASP A 113 -2.76 -8.28 2.96
N THR A 114 -3.47 -7.71 1.97
CA THR A 114 -3.56 -8.27 0.62
C THR A 114 -2.21 -8.29 -0.09
N ILE A 115 -1.41 -7.23 0.09
CA ILE A 115 -0.05 -7.18 -0.45
C ILE A 115 0.84 -8.21 0.24
N GLY A 116 0.71 -8.37 1.56
CA GLY A 116 1.45 -9.38 2.31
C GLY A 116 1.20 -10.80 1.76
N GLU A 117 -0.06 -11.18 1.59
CA GLU A 117 -0.44 -12.46 0.99
C GLU A 117 0.10 -12.60 -0.44
N TYR A 118 -0.08 -11.57 -1.26
CA TYR A 118 0.42 -11.59 -2.63
C TYR A 118 1.93 -11.80 -2.68
N MET A 119 2.70 -11.09 -1.86
CA MET A 119 4.17 -11.21 -1.83
C MET A 119 4.62 -12.59 -1.34
N GLN A 120 3.90 -13.23 -0.40
CA GLN A 120 4.18 -14.59 0.04
C GLN A 120 3.96 -15.61 -1.08
N HIS A 121 2.85 -15.54 -1.78
CA HIS A 121 2.57 -16.43 -2.91
C HIS A 121 3.53 -16.18 -4.07
N LEU A 122 3.89 -14.94 -4.34
CA LEU A 122 4.87 -14.59 -5.35
C LEU A 122 6.26 -15.13 -5.00
N ALA A 123 6.67 -15.05 -3.73
CA ALA A 123 7.93 -15.60 -3.24
C ALA A 123 7.98 -17.13 -3.30
N ALA A 124 6.85 -17.80 -3.14
CA ALA A 124 6.73 -19.24 -3.24
C ALA A 124 6.64 -19.74 -4.70
N SER A 125 6.39 -18.84 -5.64
CA SER A 125 6.27 -19.16 -7.06
C SER A 125 7.65 -19.21 -7.75
N ASP A 126 7.72 -19.92 -8.86
CA ASP A 126 8.87 -20.00 -9.76
C ASP A 126 8.82 -18.98 -10.91
N LEU A 127 8.06 -17.89 -10.72
CA LEU A 127 7.86 -16.89 -11.77
C LEU A 127 9.12 -16.09 -12.10
N PHE A 128 9.96 -15.84 -11.10
CA PHE A 128 11.16 -15.04 -11.24
C PHE A 128 12.44 -15.81 -10.88
N GLU A 129 13.46 -15.71 -11.74
CA GLU A 129 14.82 -16.15 -11.43
C GLU A 129 15.50 -15.22 -10.43
N ALA A 130 15.23 -13.93 -10.53
CA ALA A 130 15.72 -12.90 -9.63
C ALA A 130 14.66 -11.80 -9.50
N SER A 131 14.54 -11.23 -8.33
CA SER A 131 13.57 -10.14 -8.07
C SER A 131 14.05 -9.22 -6.95
N ARG A 132 13.77 -7.92 -7.09
CA ARG A 132 14.11 -6.90 -6.08
C ARG A 132 12.94 -5.95 -5.85
N VAL A 133 12.70 -5.63 -4.60
CA VAL A 133 11.72 -4.62 -4.18
C VAL A 133 12.43 -3.27 -4.16
N VAL A 134 12.02 -2.37 -5.05
CA VAL A 134 12.67 -1.07 -5.24
C VAL A 134 12.05 0.02 -4.38
N LEU A 135 10.73 -0.03 -4.19
CA LEU A 135 10.00 0.96 -3.40
C LEU A 135 8.90 0.29 -2.60
N VAL A 136 8.79 0.70 -1.34
CA VAL A 136 7.64 0.43 -0.47
C VAL A 136 7.13 1.77 0.04
N TYR A 137 5.88 2.10 -0.27
CA TYR A 137 5.25 3.33 0.19
C TYR A 137 3.94 3.02 0.92
N ASN A 138 3.96 3.23 2.22
CA ASN A 138 2.83 2.93 3.10
C ASN A 138 1.85 4.11 3.17
N ASN A 139 0.60 3.83 3.51
CA ASN A 139 -0.44 4.82 3.78
C ASN A 139 -0.74 5.75 2.60
N ILE A 140 -0.84 5.18 1.38
CA ILE A 140 -1.20 5.97 0.22
C ILE A 140 -2.66 6.46 0.31
N ASN A 141 -2.88 7.74 0.05
CA ASN A 141 -4.21 8.34 0.06
C ASN A 141 -4.99 8.08 -1.22
N GLN A 142 -4.30 8.04 -2.36
CA GLN A 142 -4.88 7.82 -3.68
C GLN A 142 -4.15 6.73 -4.42
N ARG A 143 -4.93 5.83 -5.03
CA ARG A 143 -4.43 4.83 -5.96
C ARG A 143 -4.25 5.46 -7.35
N PHE A 144 -3.26 4.99 -8.08
CA PHE A 144 -3.09 5.34 -9.50
C PHE A 144 -4.15 4.65 -10.36
N PHE A 145 -4.41 3.37 -10.09
CA PHE A 145 -5.27 2.55 -10.94
C PHE A 145 -6.53 2.08 -10.21
N ARG A 146 -7.59 1.86 -10.99
CA ARG A 146 -8.88 1.30 -10.49
C ARG A 146 -8.92 -0.22 -10.60
N LYS A 147 -8.01 -0.81 -11.37
CA LYS A 147 -7.86 -2.25 -11.62
C LYS A 147 -6.38 -2.56 -11.83
N LEU A 148 -6.04 -3.84 -11.89
CA LEU A 148 -4.74 -4.27 -12.36
C LEU A 148 -4.67 -4.12 -13.89
N VAL A 149 -3.71 -3.37 -14.36
CA VAL A 149 -3.47 -3.11 -15.78
C VAL A 149 -2.23 -3.88 -16.19
N TRP A 150 -2.31 -4.57 -17.31
CA TRP A 150 -1.20 -5.29 -17.92
C TRP A 150 -0.79 -4.58 -19.20
N ARG A 151 0.52 -4.40 -19.37
CA ARG A 151 1.11 -3.90 -20.61
C ARG A 151 2.35 -4.71 -20.95
N ALA A 152 2.65 -4.84 -22.23
CA ALA A 152 3.90 -5.39 -22.75
C ALA A 152 4.64 -4.28 -23.50
N SER A 153 5.96 -4.37 -23.55
CA SER A 153 6.81 -3.46 -24.32
C SER A 153 7.91 -4.27 -25.00
N ASP A 154 8.03 -4.05 -26.29
CA ASP A 154 9.14 -4.56 -27.08
C ASP A 154 10.32 -3.57 -27.09
N TYR A 155 10.08 -2.35 -26.55
CA TYR A 155 11.11 -1.32 -26.46
C TYR A 155 11.98 -1.57 -25.22
N LEU A 156 13.24 -1.85 -25.46
CA LEU A 156 14.28 -1.97 -24.46
C LEU A 156 15.44 -1.06 -24.85
N ASN A 157 15.62 -0.01 -24.11
CA ASN A 157 16.76 0.88 -24.28
C ASN A 157 17.97 0.28 -23.57
N GLU A 158 19.13 0.32 -24.19
CA GLU A 158 20.39 -0.09 -23.58
C GLU A 158 21.24 1.14 -23.28
N LEU A 159 21.55 1.37 -22.01
CA LEU A 159 22.54 2.36 -21.58
C LEU A 159 23.93 1.71 -21.51
N PRO A 160 25.01 2.48 -21.74
CA PRO A 160 26.37 1.98 -21.54
C PRO A 160 26.59 1.57 -20.08
N ARG A 161 27.01 0.33 -19.84
CA ARG A 161 27.24 -0.23 -18.48
C ARG A 161 28.32 0.52 -17.68
N SER A 162 29.17 1.28 -18.35
CA SER A 162 30.30 2.01 -17.74
C SER A 162 29.87 3.16 -16.80
N GLU A 163 28.60 3.53 -16.80
CA GLU A 163 28.09 4.64 -15.99
C GLU A 163 27.49 4.18 -14.65
N LEU A 164 27.36 2.85 -14.43
CA LEU A 164 26.70 2.31 -13.24
C LEU A 164 27.72 1.64 -12.31
N ASP A 165 28.16 2.35 -11.28
CA ASP A 165 29.00 1.81 -10.22
C ASP A 165 28.12 1.45 -9.00
N GLN A 166 28.16 0.17 -8.60
CA GLN A 166 27.41 -0.33 -7.44
C GLN A 166 28.02 0.10 -6.09
N GLN A 167 29.25 0.60 -6.08
CA GLN A 167 29.95 0.97 -4.86
C GLN A 167 29.67 2.42 -4.42
N ASP A 168 29.17 3.27 -5.31
CA ASP A 168 28.79 4.64 -4.95
C ASP A 168 27.32 4.72 -4.49
N PRO A 169 27.07 4.96 -3.18
CA PRO A 169 25.70 5.07 -2.66
C PRO A 169 24.91 6.22 -3.25
N ARG A 170 25.57 7.32 -3.65
CA ARG A 170 24.91 8.48 -4.26
C ARG A 170 24.46 8.17 -5.67
N LEU A 171 25.29 7.50 -6.43
CA LEU A 171 24.96 7.07 -7.77
C LEU A 171 23.81 6.05 -7.74
N THR A 172 23.89 5.09 -6.82
CA THR A 172 22.80 4.11 -6.57
C THR A 172 21.48 4.81 -6.26
N GLN A 173 21.47 5.77 -5.34
CA GLN A 173 20.26 6.53 -4.99
C GLN A 173 19.71 7.32 -6.19
N ASN A 174 20.57 7.96 -6.95
CA ASN A 174 20.17 8.72 -8.14
C ASN A 174 19.58 7.79 -9.22
N THR A 175 20.18 6.63 -9.43
CA THR A 175 19.70 5.63 -10.39
C THR A 175 18.31 5.09 -9.99
N ILE A 176 18.12 4.76 -8.72
CA ILE A 176 16.81 4.34 -8.18
C ILE A 176 15.78 5.45 -8.37
N ASN A 177 16.12 6.69 -8.06
CA ASN A 177 15.22 7.82 -8.23
C ASN A 177 14.86 8.05 -9.70
N ALA A 178 15.83 8.01 -10.59
CA ALA A 178 15.61 8.16 -12.04
C ALA A 178 14.70 7.04 -12.58
N PHE A 179 14.93 5.80 -12.18
CA PHE A 179 14.07 4.67 -12.49
C PHE A 179 12.64 4.87 -12.00
N LEU A 180 12.46 5.26 -10.74
CA LEU A 180 11.15 5.50 -10.16
C LEU A 180 10.42 6.64 -10.89
N VAL A 181 11.11 7.72 -11.25
CA VAL A 181 10.53 8.81 -12.04
C VAL A 181 10.00 8.32 -13.38
N LYS A 182 10.77 7.49 -14.11
CA LYS A 182 10.32 6.86 -15.37
C LYS A 182 9.08 6.01 -15.13
N VAL A 183 9.09 5.12 -14.14
CA VAL A 183 7.95 4.26 -13.80
C VAL A 183 6.70 5.08 -13.45
N TYR A 184 6.83 6.13 -12.64
CA TYR A 184 5.69 6.99 -12.29
C TYR A 184 5.14 7.77 -13.48
N ARG A 185 5.99 8.21 -14.41
CA ARG A 185 5.55 8.85 -15.66
C ARG A 185 4.78 7.86 -16.53
N LEU A 186 5.29 6.63 -16.70
CA LEU A 186 4.57 5.56 -17.38
C LEU A 186 3.20 5.30 -16.74
N CYS A 187 3.16 5.17 -15.42
CA CYS A 187 1.91 4.99 -14.70
C CYS A 187 0.92 6.12 -14.96
N LYS A 188 1.39 7.36 -15.02
CA LYS A 188 0.54 8.52 -15.30
C LYS A 188 -0.03 8.43 -16.72
N MET A 189 0.79 8.17 -17.72
CA MET A 189 0.38 8.07 -19.13
C MET A 189 -0.61 6.93 -19.33
N VAL A 190 -0.30 5.73 -18.82
CA VAL A 190 -1.21 4.56 -18.92
C VAL A 190 -2.53 4.84 -18.18
N ARG A 191 -2.49 5.52 -17.03
CA ARG A 191 -3.70 5.92 -16.33
C ARG A 191 -4.57 6.87 -17.14
N GLU A 192 -3.97 7.87 -17.78
CA GLU A 192 -4.68 8.82 -18.64
C GLU A 192 -5.33 8.09 -19.83
N GLU A 193 -4.62 7.12 -20.43
CA GLU A 193 -5.18 6.26 -21.46
C GLU A 193 -6.34 5.40 -20.94
N GLU A 194 -6.21 4.81 -19.74
CA GLU A 194 -7.26 3.99 -19.11
C GLU A 194 -8.51 4.80 -18.77
N LEU A 195 -8.38 6.10 -18.52
CA LEU A 195 -9.49 7.02 -18.24
C LEU A 195 -10.15 7.57 -19.51
N ASP A 196 -9.50 7.50 -20.66
CA ASP A 196 -10.05 7.99 -21.93
C ASP A 196 -11.11 6.99 -22.46
N GLU A 197 -12.36 7.33 -22.25
CA GLU A 197 -13.52 6.54 -22.70
C GLU A 197 -13.67 6.49 -24.23
N ARG A 198 -13.03 7.42 -24.96
CA ARG A 198 -13.07 7.46 -26.43
C ARG A 198 -12.27 6.34 -27.07
N LYS A 199 -11.27 5.81 -26.35
CA LYS A 199 -10.49 4.66 -26.79
C LYS A 199 -11.21 3.38 -26.41
N SER A 200 -12.03 2.87 -27.34
CA SER A 200 -12.77 1.60 -27.16
C SER A 200 -11.84 0.39 -27.06
N PHE A 201 -10.69 0.43 -27.72
CA PHE A 201 -9.69 -0.63 -27.72
C PHE A 201 -8.39 -0.11 -27.11
N LYS A 202 -7.95 -0.74 -26.00
CA LYS A 202 -6.69 -0.43 -25.36
C LYS A 202 -5.67 -1.47 -25.76
N SER A 203 -4.60 -1.02 -26.37
CA SER A 203 -3.51 -1.92 -26.81
C SER A 203 -2.90 -2.64 -25.60
N LEU A 204 -2.56 -3.91 -25.79
CA LEU A 204 -1.77 -4.65 -24.81
C LEU A 204 -0.31 -4.16 -24.80
N TYR A 205 0.17 -3.72 -25.97
CA TYR A 205 1.53 -3.21 -26.15
C TYR A 205 1.57 -1.71 -25.95
N LEU A 206 2.69 -1.24 -25.38
CA LEU A 206 2.99 0.18 -25.28
C LEU A 206 3.38 0.70 -26.66
N ASP A 207 2.85 1.87 -27.04
CA ASP A 207 3.18 2.55 -28.28
C ASP A 207 4.55 3.24 -28.18
N GLU A 208 5.11 3.71 -29.32
CA GLU A 208 6.37 4.47 -29.38
C GLU A 208 6.40 5.69 -28.46
N ASN A 209 5.25 6.31 -28.19
CA ASN A 209 5.15 7.45 -27.28
C ASN A 209 5.58 7.14 -25.83
N TYR A 210 5.66 5.88 -25.44
CA TYR A 210 6.08 5.44 -24.12
C TYR A 210 7.57 5.13 -24.04
N GLU A 211 8.27 5.05 -25.18
CA GLU A 211 9.68 4.64 -25.26
C GLU A 211 10.60 5.46 -24.37
N GLU A 212 10.46 6.79 -24.36
CA GLU A 212 11.27 7.69 -23.51
C GLU A 212 11.13 7.37 -22.01
N HIS A 213 9.98 6.83 -21.61
CA HIS A 213 9.66 6.55 -20.22
C HIS A 213 9.81 5.08 -19.85
N THR A 214 10.12 4.21 -20.79
CA THR A 214 10.44 2.82 -20.49
C THR A 214 11.77 2.75 -19.74
N PRO A 215 11.88 1.91 -18.71
CA PRO A 215 13.14 1.66 -18.02
C PRO A 215 14.15 1.00 -18.97
N ASP A 216 15.40 1.38 -18.82
CA ASP A 216 16.50 0.78 -19.59
C ASP A 216 16.84 -0.59 -19.02
N ILE A 217 17.16 -1.56 -19.88
CA ILE A 217 17.53 -2.93 -19.47
C ILE A 217 18.74 -2.93 -18.54
N THR A 218 19.73 -2.09 -18.84
CA THR A 218 20.95 -1.95 -18.03
C THR A 218 20.62 -1.49 -16.60
N VAL A 219 19.62 -0.59 -16.46
CA VAL A 219 19.15 -0.14 -15.14
C VAL A 219 18.41 -1.27 -14.42
N LEU A 220 17.59 -2.08 -15.14
CA LEU A 220 16.91 -3.23 -14.54
C LEU A 220 17.91 -4.28 -14.03
N GLU A 221 18.92 -4.62 -14.84
CA GLU A 221 20.01 -5.52 -14.42
C GLU A 221 20.78 -4.97 -13.22
N TYR A 222 21.08 -3.67 -13.23
CA TYR A 222 21.72 -3.00 -12.11
C TYR A 222 20.92 -3.13 -10.83
N LEU A 223 19.61 -2.81 -10.87
CA LEU A 223 18.72 -2.92 -9.72
C LEU A 223 18.62 -4.34 -9.18
N LEU A 224 18.56 -5.35 -10.08
CA LEU A 224 18.54 -6.76 -9.69
C LEU A 224 19.83 -7.22 -9.02
N GLY A 225 20.98 -6.58 -9.34
CA GLY A 225 22.28 -6.85 -8.73
C GLY A 225 22.52 -6.13 -7.39
N LEU A 226 21.66 -5.22 -6.95
CA LEU A 226 21.87 -4.45 -5.71
C LEU A 226 21.54 -5.29 -4.47
N ASP A 227 22.54 -5.51 -3.62
CA ASP A 227 22.35 -6.21 -2.34
C ASP A 227 21.66 -5.39 -1.26
N CYS A 228 21.62 -4.06 -1.43
CA CYS A 228 20.92 -3.17 -0.50
C CYS A 228 19.39 -3.19 -0.66
N LEU A 229 18.86 -3.79 -1.73
CA LEU A 229 17.43 -3.97 -1.96
C LEU A 229 17.00 -5.37 -1.54
N PHE A 230 15.87 -5.48 -0.85
CA PHE A 230 15.29 -6.77 -0.52
C PHE A 230 14.90 -7.53 -1.79
N THR A 231 15.19 -8.81 -1.82
CA THR A 231 14.53 -9.73 -2.77
C THR A 231 13.06 -9.88 -2.40
N VAL A 232 12.22 -10.31 -3.34
CA VAL A 232 10.80 -10.59 -3.05
C VAL A 232 10.65 -11.66 -1.95
N PRO A 233 11.41 -12.77 -1.93
CA PRO A 233 11.37 -13.72 -0.83
C PRO A 233 11.79 -13.14 0.53
N GLU A 234 12.86 -12.35 0.58
CA GLU A 234 13.26 -11.68 1.82
C GLU A 234 12.20 -10.71 2.32
N TYR A 235 11.65 -9.89 1.42
CA TYR A 235 10.56 -8.98 1.78
C TYR A 235 9.35 -9.73 2.33
N ALA A 236 8.94 -10.81 1.67
CA ALA A 236 7.83 -11.65 2.10
C ALA A 236 8.09 -12.30 3.47
N ALA A 237 9.32 -12.72 3.73
CA ALA A 237 9.70 -13.29 5.03
C ALA A 237 9.60 -12.27 6.17
N PHE A 238 10.04 -11.02 5.93
CA PHE A 238 10.04 -9.99 6.96
C PHE A 238 8.69 -9.29 7.14
N TYR A 239 7.98 -9.01 6.04
CA TYR A 239 6.80 -8.14 6.03
C TYR A 239 5.52 -8.83 5.53
N GLY A 240 5.62 -10.05 5.03
CA GLY A 240 4.46 -10.76 4.47
C GLY A 240 3.47 -11.25 5.53
N LYS A 241 3.90 -11.38 6.80
CA LYS A 241 3.02 -11.74 7.91
C LYS A 241 2.99 -10.61 8.91
N LEU A 242 1.79 -10.20 9.27
CA LEU A 242 1.63 -9.34 10.43
C LEU A 242 2.13 -10.09 11.66
N PRO A 243 2.98 -9.46 12.50
CA PRO A 243 3.39 -10.09 13.74
C PRO A 243 2.14 -10.32 14.60
N ASP A 244 1.99 -11.53 15.12
CA ASP A 244 0.94 -11.85 16.09
C ASP A 244 1.25 -11.16 17.42
N VAL A 245 0.94 -9.86 17.47
CA VAL A 245 1.11 -9.06 18.68
C VAL A 245 -0.15 -9.22 19.52
N THR A 246 -0.29 -10.37 20.17
CA THR A 246 -1.29 -10.53 21.22
C THR A 246 -0.78 -9.80 22.47
N SER A 247 -1.48 -8.74 22.86
CA SER A 247 -1.24 -8.09 24.15
C SER A 247 -1.43 -9.11 25.27
N PHE A 248 -0.62 -9.00 26.34
CA PHE A 248 -0.83 -9.83 27.53
C PHE A 248 -2.27 -9.74 28.03
N ARG A 249 -2.91 -8.57 27.90
CA ARG A 249 -4.32 -8.35 28.25
C ARG A 249 -5.30 -9.15 27.39
N ASP A 250 -4.97 -9.41 26.15
CA ASP A 250 -5.82 -10.16 25.21
C ASP A 250 -5.78 -11.66 25.49
N ARG A 251 -4.75 -12.11 26.22
CA ARG A 251 -4.59 -13.53 26.61
C ARG A 251 -5.30 -13.89 27.92
N ILE A 252 -5.75 -12.89 28.67
CA ILE A 252 -6.41 -13.09 29.97
C ILE A 252 -7.91 -12.86 29.81
N TRP A 253 -8.68 -13.93 29.83
CA TRP A 253 -10.13 -13.85 29.85
C TRP A 253 -10.69 -14.74 30.99
N PRO A 254 -11.61 -14.21 31.82
CA PRO A 254 -12.04 -12.81 31.89
C PRO A 254 -10.91 -11.91 32.40
N ILE A 255 -10.90 -10.63 31.99
CA ILE A 255 -9.93 -9.65 32.49
C ILE A 255 -10.06 -9.63 34.00
N PRO A 256 -8.99 -9.93 34.77
CA PRO A 256 -9.06 -9.90 36.24
C PRO A 256 -9.46 -8.50 36.69
N LYS A 257 -10.60 -8.38 37.35
CA LYS A 257 -11.08 -7.09 37.88
C LYS A 257 -10.11 -6.49 38.90
N ASP A 258 -9.24 -7.35 39.44
CA ASP A 258 -8.30 -7.01 40.53
C ASP A 258 -6.94 -6.52 40.03
N LEU A 259 -6.68 -6.51 38.70
CA LEU A 259 -5.42 -6.01 38.13
C LEU A 259 -5.30 -4.48 38.18
N THR A 260 -6.41 -3.77 38.29
CA THR A 260 -6.41 -2.32 38.48
C THR A 260 -7.01 -2.03 39.85
N PRO A 261 -6.22 -1.63 40.84
CA PRO A 261 -6.77 -1.18 42.13
C PRO A 261 -7.83 -0.11 41.90
N TYR A 262 -8.95 -0.21 42.58
CA TYR A 262 -10.07 0.74 42.44
C TYR A 262 -9.69 2.18 42.71
N ASP A 263 -8.59 2.41 43.40
CA ASP A 263 -8.05 3.67 43.86
C ASP A 263 -6.83 4.18 43.07
N VAL A 264 -6.46 3.53 41.95
CA VAL A 264 -5.35 3.99 41.07
C VAL A 264 -5.55 5.43 40.58
N PHE A 265 -6.80 5.86 40.52
CA PHE A 265 -7.17 7.21 40.04
C PHE A 265 -7.36 8.23 41.15
N GLU A 266 -7.19 7.83 42.41
CA GLU A 266 -7.19 8.76 43.52
C GLU A 266 -5.88 9.53 43.54
N ALA A 267 -5.96 10.84 43.26
CA ALA A 267 -4.80 11.71 43.22
C ALA A 267 -3.99 11.62 44.53
N GLY A 268 -2.73 11.26 44.44
CA GLY A 268 -1.77 11.22 45.53
C GLY A 268 -1.51 9.86 46.20
N LYS A 269 -2.19 8.78 45.80
CA LYS A 269 -1.96 7.45 46.40
C LYS A 269 -0.85 6.64 45.75
N TYR A 270 -0.56 6.86 44.45
CA TYR A 270 0.49 6.16 43.75
C TYR A 270 1.37 7.14 42.96
N ASP A 271 2.65 7.20 43.31
CA ASP A 271 3.64 7.89 42.52
C ASP A 271 4.13 6.89 41.43
N VAL A 272 3.69 7.09 40.20
CA VAL A 272 4.02 6.26 39.05
C VAL A 272 5.53 6.16 38.82
N ASN A 273 6.30 7.13 39.31
CA ASN A 273 7.76 7.16 39.16
C ASN A 273 8.47 6.27 40.21
N LEU A 274 7.81 5.89 41.29
CA LEU A 274 8.42 5.06 42.34
C LEU A 274 8.20 3.55 42.16
N THR A 275 7.28 3.15 41.29
CA THR A 275 6.92 1.72 41.08
C THR A 275 7.83 1.00 40.09
N PHE A 276 8.68 1.70 39.35
CA PHE A 276 9.60 1.09 38.37
C PHE A 276 11.07 0.99 38.82
N GLY A 277 11.37 1.28 40.07
CA GLY A 277 12.72 1.31 40.63
C GLY A 277 12.95 0.41 41.84
N GLY A 278 12.44 -0.82 41.84
CA GLY A 278 12.61 -1.70 43.00
C GLY A 278 12.89 -3.16 42.63
N ASN A 279 14.19 -3.51 42.63
CA ASN A 279 14.82 -4.84 42.68
C ASN A 279 14.71 -5.71 41.43
#